data_e755845de3308d3b7cd9d6c7adb38e86
#
_entry.id   e755845de3308d3b7cd9d6c7adb38e86
#
_cell.length_a   1.000
_cell.length_b   1.000
_cell.length_c   1.000
_cell.angle_alpha   90.00
_cell.angle_beta   90.00
_cell.angle_gamma   90.00
#
_symmetry.space_group_name_H-M   'P 1'
#
loop_
_entity.id
_entity.type
_entity.pdbx_description
1 polymer ?
#
loop_
_entity_poly.entity_id
_entity_poly.type
_entity_poly.pdbx_seq_one_letter_code
_entity_poly.pdbx_strand_id
1 'polypeptide(L)'
;MKILIGLLIVVALVVGGILALPFLIDLNKYQDQYKPLIEDALNRKVQLQDIRLTIWPGIGARVAGFAVLDDPAFGSSPFTSLTSLDVRVKLLPLLSGKIEVEEITLRDPVITVIKNKNGVLNVSTIGRTGVELPKTPSRAPIPSTEGPLKILALLAVDRVSITSGKLTYRDLSAAKPTEYILQDMEILLQSVRLGQSPSLHVGMLVQPFNLPVKLNGAFGPLKESTDIDAINLQLALEKTEFTITGKMVGRNASLNISAPVIHTANLPFAQPLQKPVDVKNLQIAAEVQGQDVLLQNFSFQLFDGQVTAEGRVTSGSETPPFTGKMTIQGMQLGPALNALATTQVSISGTAGADLDVQGRGWSMPDLTRSLEGTGHVAVKDGKIEGVNLLQEAISILKVVDISLDNAKATAFSTIETDLTIKQGTIHVQRLLMDSHDFQTTGVGTIGFDQTLNLTVNLNLSQDLSRTIARSSPAAKLAMKEGRLSLPLVITGTAYAPSYGLDMKGLTGKVQEQMQKKVEEAVGGLLKGTTKPEDLKQQGRDLLKGLLGR
;
A
#
# COMPACT_ATOMS: atom_id res chain seq x y z
N MET A 1 -27.31 -56.11 -46.22
CA MET A 1 -26.30 -56.78 -45.36
C MET A 1 -24.87 -56.62 -45.92
N LYS A 2 -24.58 -56.94 -47.19
CA LYS A 2 -23.24 -56.84 -47.85
C LYS A 2 -22.67 -55.41 -47.81
N ILE A 3 -23.50 -54.37 -48.09
CA ILE A 3 -23.08 -52.95 -48.09
C ILE A 3 -22.72 -52.47 -46.63
N LEU A 4 -23.45 -52.94 -45.63
CA LEU A 4 -23.20 -52.61 -44.23
C LEU A 4 -21.91 -53.23 -43.71
N ILE A 5 -21.61 -54.47 -44.17
CA ILE A 5 -20.35 -55.15 -43.83
C ILE A 5 -19.15 -54.46 -44.52
N GLY A 6 -19.34 -54.07 -45.84
CA GLY A 6 -18.32 -53.30 -46.54
C GLY A 6 -18.02 -51.95 -45.88
N LEU A 7 -19.05 -51.22 -45.44
CA LEU A 7 -18.90 -49.96 -44.71
C LEU A 7 -18.18 -50.19 -43.36
N LEU A 8 -18.54 -51.25 -42.62
CA LEU A 8 -17.87 -51.61 -41.35
C LEU A 8 -16.39 -51.95 -41.55
N ILE A 9 -16.03 -52.65 -42.63
CA ILE A 9 -14.63 -52.96 -42.97
C ILE A 9 -13.87 -51.68 -43.30
N VAL A 10 -14.45 -50.77 -44.08
CA VAL A 10 -13.81 -49.48 -44.40
C VAL A 10 -13.61 -48.64 -43.14
N VAL A 11 -14.63 -48.56 -42.28
CA VAL A 11 -14.52 -47.87 -40.98
C VAL A 11 -13.44 -48.53 -40.11
N ALA A 12 -13.38 -49.84 -40.02
CA ALA A 12 -12.37 -50.56 -39.25
C ALA A 12 -10.94 -50.34 -39.80
N LEU A 13 -10.77 -50.26 -41.13
CA LEU A 13 -9.48 -49.95 -41.77
C LEU A 13 -9.07 -48.49 -41.51
N VAL A 14 -10.00 -47.55 -41.59
CA VAL A 14 -9.74 -46.13 -41.27
C VAL A 14 -9.38 -45.96 -39.81
N VAL A 15 -10.16 -46.57 -38.90
CA VAL A 15 -9.87 -46.55 -37.47
C VAL A 15 -8.55 -47.24 -37.14
N GLY A 16 -8.29 -48.42 -37.75
CA GLY A 16 -7.02 -49.14 -37.61
C GLY A 16 -5.83 -48.34 -38.14
N GLY A 17 -5.99 -47.67 -39.28
CA GLY A 17 -4.98 -46.75 -39.83
C GLY A 17 -4.68 -45.56 -38.93
N ILE A 18 -5.70 -44.93 -38.37
CA ILE A 18 -5.55 -43.84 -37.40
C ILE A 18 -4.85 -44.35 -36.13
N LEU A 19 -5.23 -45.50 -35.60
CA LEU A 19 -4.62 -46.14 -34.42
C LEU A 19 -3.15 -46.54 -34.66
N ALA A 20 -2.75 -46.80 -35.92
CA ALA A 20 -1.38 -47.13 -36.27
C ALA A 20 -0.47 -45.90 -36.44
N LEU A 21 -1.03 -44.68 -36.66
CA LEU A 21 -0.25 -43.46 -36.91
C LEU A 21 0.84 -43.18 -35.87
N PRO A 22 0.64 -43.30 -34.54
CA PRO A 22 1.70 -43.06 -33.56
C PRO A 22 2.87 -44.05 -33.63
N PHE A 23 2.64 -45.24 -34.20
CA PHE A 23 3.66 -46.27 -34.37
C PHE A 23 4.41 -46.13 -35.68
N LEU A 24 3.81 -45.44 -36.66
CA LEU A 24 4.38 -45.25 -38.00
C LEU A 24 5.15 -43.93 -38.15
N ILE A 25 4.76 -42.90 -37.38
CA ILE A 25 5.34 -41.55 -37.45
C ILE A 25 6.17 -41.28 -36.20
N ASP A 26 7.49 -41.36 -36.32
CA ASP A 26 8.43 -40.99 -35.27
C ASP A 26 8.85 -39.52 -35.43
N LEU A 27 8.23 -38.64 -34.63
CA LEU A 27 8.51 -37.22 -34.66
C LEU A 27 9.90 -36.88 -34.15
N ASN A 28 10.53 -37.77 -33.38
CA ASN A 28 11.87 -37.53 -32.82
C ASN A 28 12.94 -37.45 -33.93
N LYS A 29 12.71 -38.09 -35.07
CA LYS A 29 13.61 -38.00 -36.24
C LYS A 29 13.75 -36.60 -36.82
N TYR A 30 12.82 -35.72 -36.50
CA TYR A 30 12.80 -34.34 -36.97
C TYR A 30 13.28 -33.34 -35.90
N GLN A 31 13.79 -33.79 -34.77
CA GLN A 31 14.25 -32.91 -33.67
C GLN A 31 15.31 -31.90 -34.14
N ASP A 32 16.22 -32.31 -35.01
CA ASP A 32 17.26 -31.44 -35.55
C ASP A 32 16.72 -30.33 -36.46
N GLN A 33 15.47 -30.41 -36.90
CA GLN A 33 14.84 -29.39 -37.75
C GLN A 33 14.08 -28.36 -36.90
N TYR A 34 13.29 -28.76 -35.91
CA TYR A 34 12.46 -27.82 -35.14
C TYR A 34 13.12 -27.30 -33.85
N LYS A 35 14.05 -28.06 -33.26
CA LYS A 35 14.78 -27.60 -32.06
C LYS A 35 15.55 -26.31 -32.29
N PRO A 36 16.34 -26.13 -33.38
CA PRO A 36 17.00 -24.85 -33.64
C PRO A 36 16.02 -23.69 -33.81
N LEU A 37 14.86 -23.92 -34.47
CA LEU A 37 13.83 -22.89 -34.65
C LEU A 37 13.28 -22.39 -33.31
N ILE A 38 13.08 -23.32 -32.35
CA ILE A 38 12.62 -22.97 -30.99
C ILE A 38 13.75 -22.24 -30.24
N GLU A 39 14.99 -22.72 -30.33
CA GLU A 39 16.15 -22.11 -29.71
C GLU A 39 16.38 -20.66 -30.21
N ASP A 40 16.27 -20.44 -31.50
CA ASP A 40 16.39 -19.12 -32.11
C ASP A 40 15.25 -18.18 -31.68
N ALA A 41 14.02 -18.68 -31.66
CA ALA A 41 12.85 -17.92 -31.25
C ALA A 41 12.93 -17.50 -29.76
N LEU A 42 13.46 -18.38 -28.92
CA LEU A 42 13.60 -18.13 -27.48
C LEU A 42 14.93 -17.45 -27.11
N ASN A 43 15.92 -17.47 -28.00
CA ASN A 43 17.30 -17.12 -27.70
C ASN A 43 17.84 -17.89 -26.48
N ARG A 44 17.51 -19.18 -26.41
CA ARG A 44 17.84 -20.09 -25.30
C ARG A 44 18.02 -21.51 -25.82
N LYS A 45 18.90 -22.26 -25.17
CA LYS A 45 19.04 -23.68 -25.43
C LYS A 45 17.85 -24.45 -24.89
N VAL A 46 17.35 -25.39 -25.71
CA VAL A 46 16.19 -26.20 -25.38
C VAL A 46 16.57 -27.67 -25.30
N GLN A 47 16.06 -28.33 -24.28
CA GLN A 47 16.16 -29.78 -24.09
C GLN A 47 14.77 -30.39 -24.34
N LEU A 48 14.72 -31.48 -25.10
CA LEU A 48 13.53 -32.25 -25.41
C LEU A 48 13.90 -33.72 -25.24
N GLN A 49 13.07 -34.47 -24.51
CA GLN A 49 13.31 -35.92 -24.39
C GLN A 49 12.63 -36.70 -25.50
N ASP A 50 11.34 -36.47 -25.70
CA ASP A 50 10.54 -37.28 -26.60
C ASP A 50 9.32 -36.50 -27.12
N ILE A 51 8.96 -36.74 -28.38
CA ILE A 51 7.70 -36.26 -29.00
C ILE A 51 6.96 -37.44 -29.58
N ARG A 52 5.73 -37.65 -29.10
CA ARG A 52 4.84 -38.73 -29.56
C ARG A 52 3.51 -38.20 -30.02
N LEU A 53 3.00 -38.79 -31.10
CA LEU A 53 1.61 -38.63 -31.46
C LEU A 53 0.72 -39.39 -30.47
N THR A 54 -0.40 -38.79 -30.09
CA THR A 54 -1.41 -39.40 -29.24
C THR A 54 -2.73 -39.50 -29.96
N ILE A 55 -3.48 -40.58 -29.73
CA ILE A 55 -4.81 -40.81 -30.33
C ILE A 55 -5.88 -40.90 -29.25
N TRP A 56 -5.48 -41.26 -28.04
CA TRP A 56 -6.37 -41.36 -26.89
C TRP A 56 -5.88 -40.43 -25.75
N PRO A 57 -6.77 -39.61 -25.13
CA PRO A 57 -8.24 -39.46 -25.37
C PRO A 57 -8.63 -38.61 -26.57
N GLY A 58 -7.70 -38.17 -27.42
CA GLY A 58 -7.92 -37.40 -28.66
C GLY A 58 -6.65 -37.38 -29.50
N ILE A 59 -6.80 -37.04 -30.81
CA ILE A 59 -5.64 -36.88 -31.70
C ILE A 59 -4.83 -35.68 -31.28
N GLY A 60 -3.52 -35.86 -31.14
CA GLY A 60 -2.64 -34.79 -30.71
C GLY A 60 -1.17 -35.17 -30.68
N ALA A 61 -0.38 -34.37 -30.01
CA ALA A 61 1.03 -34.62 -29.76
C ALA A 61 1.35 -34.39 -28.28
N ARG A 62 2.21 -35.23 -27.72
CA ARG A 62 2.81 -35.06 -26.39
C ARG A 62 4.30 -34.82 -26.54
N VAL A 63 4.76 -33.72 -25.96
CA VAL A 63 6.18 -33.42 -25.81
C VAL A 63 6.56 -33.71 -24.36
N ALA A 64 7.46 -34.66 -24.12
CA ALA A 64 7.90 -35.04 -22.81
C ALA A 64 9.28 -34.43 -22.48
N GLY A 65 9.50 -34.08 -21.22
CA GLY A 65 10.79 -33.61 -20.71
C GLY A 65 11.29 -32.36 -21.42
N PHE A 66 10.40 -31.36 -21.63
CA PHE A 66 10.79 -30.08 -22.19
C PHE A 66 11.43 -29.19 -21.15
N ALA A 67 12.61 -28.63 -21.47
CA ALA A 67 13.26 -27.63 -20.63
C ALA A 67 13.92 -26.54 -21.48
N VAL A 68 13.84 -25.31 -21.03
CA VAL A 68 14.57 -24.16 -21.57
C VAL A 68 15.65 -23.77 -20.56
N LEU A 69 16.91 -23.80 -20.99
CA LEU A 69 18.02 -23.41 -20.13
C LEU A 69 18.00 -21.90 -19.91
N ASP A 70 18.46 -21.46 -18.73
CA ASP A 70 18.57 -20.04 -18.44
C ASP A 70 19.81 -19.42 -19.13
N ASP A 71 19.87 -18.09 -19.13
CA ASP A 71 21.06 -17.34 -19.50
C ASP A 71 22.18 -17.68 -18.51
N PRO A 72 23.39 -18.05 -18.98
CA PRO A 72 24.51 -18.36 -18.10
C PRO A 72 24.84 -17.28 -17.06
N ALA A 73 24.46 -16.01 -17.31
CA ALA A 73 24.60 -14.93 -16.35
C ALA A 73 23.74 -15.06 -15.08
N PHE A 74 22.72 -15.94 -15.11
CA PHE A 74 21.79 -16.17 -13.99
C PHE A 74 21.97 -17.54 -13.32
N GLY A 75 22.79 -18.42 -13.93
CA GLY A 75 23.10 -19.74 -13.38
C GLY A 75 23.02 -20.86 -14.40
N SER A 76 23.15 -22.10 -13.92
CA SER A 76 23.10 -23.32 -14.75
C SER A 76 21.77 -24.08 -14.68
N SER A 77 20.84 -23.63 -13.83
CA SER A 77 19.51 -24.26 -13.71
C SER A 77 18.62 -23.88 -14.90
N PRO A 78 17.68 -24.75 -15.32
CA PRO A 78 16.72 -24.35 -16.33
C PRO A 78 15.89 -23.13 -15.90
N PHE A 79 15.64 -22.21 -16.84
CA PHE A 79 14.66 -21.14 -16.68
C PHE A 79 13.26 -21.72 -16.50
N THR A 80 12.91 -22.68 -17.35
CA THR A 80 11.64 -23.39 -17.24
C THR A 80 11.82 -24.86 -17.63
N SER A 81 11.05 -25.71 -16.98
CA SER A 81 10.93 -27.13 -17.34
C SER A 81 9.50 -27.59 -17.11
N LEU A 82 9.09 -28.64 -17.80
CA LEU A 82 7.79 -29.29 -17.60
C LEU A 82 7.90 -30.80 -17.87
N THR A 83 7.07 -31.58 -17.19
CA THR A 83 7.00 -33.02 -17.37
C THR A 83 6.44 -33.38 -18.75
N SER A 84 5.34 -32.74 -19.15
CA SER A 84 4.82 -32.87 -20.52
C SER A 84 4.01 -31.64 -20.95
N LEU A 85 4.07 -31.37 -22.25
CA LEU A 85 3.16 -30.50 -23.00
C LEU A 85 2.28 -31.39 -23.89
N ASP A 86 1.00 -31.40 -23.59
CA ASP A 86 0.01 -32.13 -24.41
C ASP A 86 -0.77 -31.13 -25.26
N VAL A 87 -0.79 -31.34 -26.58
CA VAL A 87 -1.59 -30.55 -27.54
C VAL A 87 -2.57 -31.49 -28.23
N ARG A 88 -3.87 -31.22 -28.10
CA ARG A 88 -4.92 -31.95 -28.80
C ARG A 88 -5.58 -31.11 -29.87
N VAL A 89 -5.93 -31.75 -30.98
CA VAL A 89 -6.60 -31.12 -32.10
C VAL A 89 -7.96 -31.78 -32.38
N LYS A 90 -8.88 -31.02 -32.97
CA LYS A 90 -10.21 -31.53 -33.35
C LYS A 90 -10.13 -32.44 -34.53
N LEU A 91 -10.73 -33.61 -34.44
CA LEU A 91 -10.71 -34.62 -35.52
C LEU A 91 -11.44 -34.16 -36.79
N LEU A 92 -12.65 -33.59 -36.67
CA LEU A 92 -13.46 -33.22 -37.82
C LEU A 92 -12.83 -32.12 -38.71
N PRO A 93 -12.33 -31.00 -38.12
CA PRO A 93 -11.56 -30.02 -38.90
C PRO A 93 -10.30 -30.61 -39.54
N LEU A 94 -9.59 -31.49 -38.80
CA LEU A 94 -8.36 -32.13 -39.31
C LEU A 94 -8.62 -32.97 -40.56
N LEU A 95 -9.74 -33.68 -40.63
CA LEU A 95 -10.14 -34.44 -41.82
C LEU A 95 -10.40 -33.55 -43.05
N SER A 96 -10.73 -32.28 -42.84
CA SER A 96 -10.88 -31.27 -43.90
C SER A 96 -9.61 -30.42 -44.11
N GLY A 97 -8.46 -30.86 -43.56
CA GLY A 97 -7.17 -30.17 -43.70
C GLY A 97 -7.02 -28.92 -42.84
N LYS A 98 -7.93 -28.68 -41.89
CA LYS A 98 -7.85 -27.54 -40.92
C LYS A 98 -7.36 -28.01 -39.57
N ILE A 99 -6.35 -27.32 -39.02
CA ILE A 99 -5.85 -27.60 -37.69
C ILE A 99 -6.56 -26.64 -36.71
N GLU A 100 -7.47 -27.20 -35.91
CA GLU A 100 -8.08 -26.49 -34.76
C GLU A 100 -7.62 -27.16 -33.50
N VAL A 101 -7.05 -26.35 -32.59
CA VAL A 101 -6.54 -26.85 -31.30
C VAL A 101 -7.70 -26.95 -30.33
N GLU A 102 -7.93 -28.13 -29.77
CA GLU A 102 -8.94 -28.38 -28.75
C GLU A 102 -8.41 -28.03 -27.36
N GLU A 103 -7.20 -28.51 -27.04
CA GLU A 103 -6.63 -28.34 -25.72
C GLU A 103 -5.11 -28.27 -25.75
N ILE A 104 -4.57 -27.41 -24.90
CA ILE A 104 -3.15 -27.35 -24.54
C ILE A 104 -3.04 -27.57 -23.05
N THR A 105 -2.31 -28.61 -22.62
CA THR A 105 -2.08 -28.93 -21.19
C THR A 105 -0.61 -28.93 -20.88
N LEU A 106 -0.18 -28.13 -19.92
CA LEU A 106 1.16 -28.13 -19.36
C LEU A 106 1.12 -28.84 -18.00
N ARG A 107 1.91 -29.94 -17.86
CA ARG A 107 1.99 -30.71 -16.62
C ARG A 107 3.28 -30.42 -15.87
N ASP A 108 3.14 -30.15 -14.57
CA ASP A 108 4.23 -29.87 -13.65
C ASP A 108 5.21 -28.80 -14.19
N PRO A 109 4.75 -27.67 -14.77
CA PRO A 109 5.68 -26.66 -15.21
C PRO A 109 6.36 -26.01 -14.02
N VAL A 110 7.69 -25.94 -14.06
CA VAL A 110 8.52 -25.22 -13.10
C VAL A 110 9.14 -24.03 -13.81
N ILE A 111 8.90 -22.83 -13.32
CA ILE A 111 9.43 -21.58 -13.87
C ILE A 111 10.24 -20.88 -12.77
N THR A 112 11.45 -20.43 -13.10
CA THR A 112 12.30 -19.67 -12.15
C THR A 112 12.62 -18.30 -12.72
N VAL A 113 12.09 -17.25 -12.08
CA VAL A 113 12.36 -15.85 -12.40
C VAL A 113 13.37 -15.31 -11.41
N ILE A 114 14.50 -14.82 -11.91
CA ILE A 114 15.59 -14.28 -11.09
C ILE A 114 15.82 -12.82 -11.45
N LYS A 115 15.78 -11.96 -10.45
CA LYS A 115 16.27 -10.58 -10.53
C LYS A 115 17.67 -10.54 -9.93
N ASN A 116 18.68 -10.25 -10.75
CA ASN A 116 20.07 -10.23 -10.32
C ASN A 116 20.40 -8.98 -9.48
N LYS A 117 21.62 -8.89 -8.96
CA LYS A 117 22.10 -7.75 -8.16
C LYS A 117 22.05 -6.41 -8.89
N ASN A 118 22.04 -6.41 -10.21
CA ASN A 118 21.94 -5.21 -11.03
C ASN A 118 20.48 -4.85 -11.39
N GLY A 119 19.50 -5.53 -10.82
CA GLY A 119 18.07 -5.29 -11.10
C GLY A 119 17.57 -5.90 -12.41
N VAL A 120 18.39 -6.67 -13.12
CA VAL A 120 18.04 -7.28 -14.41
C VAL A 120 17.33 -8.63 -14.17
N LEU A 121 16.23 -8.86 -14.86
CA LEU A 121 15.48 -10.13 -14.83
C LEU A 121 16.02 -11.11 -15.88
N ASN A 122 16.12 -12.40 -15.53
CA ASN A 122 16.50 -13.45 -16.49
C ASN A 122 15.53 -13.57 -17.66
N VAL A 123 14.26 -13.23 -17.50
CA VAL A 123 13.26 -13.21 -18.57
C VAL A 123 13.49 -12.10 -19.62
N SER A 124 14.26 -11.06 -19.30
CA SER A 124 14.42 -9.87 -20.16
C SER A 124 15.22 -10.14 -21.44
N THR A 125 15.95 -11.23 -21.49
CA THR A 125 16.79 -11.63 -22.65
C THR A 125 16.15 -12.73 -23.51
N ILE A 126 14.95 -13.21 -23.16
CA ILE A 126 14.19 -14.19 -23.96
C ILE A 126 13.73 -13.55 -25.27
N GLY A 127 13.93 -14.24 -26.40
CA GLY A 127 13.53 -13.79 -27.74
C GLY A 127 14.34 -12.61 -28.29
N ARG A 128 15.44 -12.21 -27.65
CA ARG A 128 16.34 -11.14 -28.13
C ARG A 128 17.61 -11.73 -28.69
N THR A 129 17.82 -11.62 -29.99
CA THR A 129 19.10 -11.95 -30.64
C THR A 129 20.00 -10.71 -30.65
N GLY A 130 21.19 -10.82 -30.06
CA GLY A 130 22.31 -9.87 -30.28
C GLY A 130 22.28 -8.57 -29.46
N VAL A 131 21.73 -8.52 -28.26
CA VAL A 131 21.85 -7.34 -27.38
C VAL A 131 22.79 -7.65 -26.21
N GLU A 132 23.97 -6.98 -26.16
CA GLU A 132 24.77 -6.91 -24.94
C GLU A 132 23.91 -6.39 -23.78
N LEU A 133 24.06 -6.99 -22.60
CA LEU A 133 23.39 -6.54 -21.37
C LEU A 133 23.65 -5.04 -21.17
N PRO A 134 22.64 -4.20 -21.01
CA PRO A 134 22.83 -2.78 -20.73
C PRO A 134 23.58 -2.63 -19.40
N LYS A 135 24.72 -2.00 -19.42
CA LYS A 135 25.52 -1.65 -18.21
C LYS A 135 24.88 -0.54 -17.36
N THR A 136 23.73 -0.03 -17.78
CA THR A 136 22.95 1.00 -17.08
C THR A 136 21.46 0.68 -17.20
N PRO A 137 20.62 0.94 -16.20
CA PRO A 137 19.18 0.76 -16.26
C PRO A 137 18.60 1.77 -17.26
N SER A 138 18.66 1.44 -18.55
CA SER A 138 18.01 2.20 -19.59
C SER A 138 16.64 1.59 -19.84
N ARG A 139 15.64 2.45 -19.81
CA ARG A 139 14.24 2.29 -20.16
C ARG A 139 14.04 1.24 -21.25
N ALA A 140 13.72 0.00 -20.86
CA ALA A 140 13.46 -1.07 -21.82
C ALA A 140 12.13 -0.76 -22.54
N PRO A 141 12.11 -0.65 -23.88
CA PRO A 141 10.85 -0.69 -24.62
C PRO A 141 10.23 -2.06 -24.36
N ILE A 142 9.00 -2.10 -23.88
CA ILE A 142 8.20 -3.31 -23.85
C ILE A 142 8.11 -3.79 -25.31
N PRO A 143 8.48 -5.04 -25.63
CA PRO A 143 8.39 -5.53 -27.00
C PRO A 143 6.93 -5.42 -27.45
N SER A 144 6.68 -4.82 -28.60
CA SER A 144 5.40 -4.83 -29.31
C SER A 144 5.20 -6.19 -29.98
N THR A 145 5.28 -7.27 -29.20
CA THR A 145 4.98 -8.62 -29.67
C THR A 145 3.53 -8.88 -29.31
N GLU A 146 2.76 -9.38 -30.27
CA GLU A 146 1.40 -9.85 -30.06
C GLU A 146 1.37 -10.77 -28.84
N GLY A 147 0.62 -10.41 -27.79
CA GLY A 147 0.65 -11.13 -26.52
C GLY A 147 0.20 -12.59 -26.68
N PRO A 148 0.62 -13.49 -25.76
CA PRO A 148 0.30 -14.93 -25.84
C PRO A 148 -1.19 -15.23 -25.99
N LEU A 149 -2.07 -14.43 -25.42
CA LEU A 149 -3.52 -14.57 -25.55
C LEU A 149 -4.01 -14.38 -27.01
N LYS A 150 -3.40 -13.46 -27.76
CA LYS A 150 -3.76 -13.24 -29.16
C LYS A 150 -3.36 -14.45 -30.02
N ILE A 151 -2.18 -15.02 -29.80
CA ILE A 151 -1.72 -16.24 -30.49
C ILE A 151 -2.69 -17.38 -30.18
N LEU A 152 -3.06 -17.60 -28.93
CA LEU A 152 -4.02 -18.64 -28.54
C LEU A 152 -5.40 -18.40 -29.17
N ALA A 153 -5.86 -17.15 -29.22
CA ALA A 153 -7.14 -16.79 -29.81
C ALA A 153 -7.16 -17.05 -31.35
N LEU A 154 -6.05 -16.77 -32.06
CA LEU A 154 -5.89 -17.05 -33.47
C LEU A 154 -5.86 -18.57 -33.76
N LEU A 155 -5.27 -19.38 -32.87
CA LEU A 155 -5.29 -20.83 -32.93
C LEU A 155 -6.65 -21.42 -32.54
N ALA A 156 -7.62 -20.60 -32.15
CA ALA A 156 -8.97 -21.00 -31.75
C ALA A 156 -8.97 -22.12 -30.69
N VAL A 157 -8.15 -21.96 -29.64
CA VAL A 157 -7.97 -22.96 -28.59
C VAL A 157 -9.19 -23.01 -27.68
N ASP A 158 -9.80 -24.17 -27.48
CA ASP A 158 -10.95 -24.32 -26.60
C ASP A 158 -10.53 -24.29 -25.11
N ARG A 159 -9.37 -24.90 -24.79
CA ARG A 159 -8.89 -25.05 -23.41
C ARG A 159 -7.39 -24.95 -23.33
N VAL A 160 -6.92 -24.16 -22.37
CA VAL A 160 -5.51 -24.14 -21.93
C VAL A 160 -5.49 -24.46 -20.45
N SER A 161 -4.71 -25.45 -20.05
CA SER A 161 -4.58 -25.85 -18.65
C SER A 161 -3.12 -25.98 -18.21
N ILE A 162 -2.88 -25.61 -16.98
CA ILE A 162 -1.65 -25.87 -16.22
C ILE A 162 -2.06 -26.69 -15.02
N THR A 163 -1.36 -27.80 -14.77
CA THR A 163 -1.59 -28.67 -13.63
C THR A 163 -0.30 -28.81 -12.83
N SER A 164 -0.41 -28.68 -11.49
CA SER A 164 0.70 -28.82 -10.55
C SER A 164 1.90 -27.92 -10.88
N GLY A 165 1.62 -26.68 -11.34
CA GLY A 165 2.65 -25.73 -11.72
C GLY A 165 3.37 -25.14 -10.52
N LYS A 166 4.65 -24.74 -10.71
CA LYS A 166 5.47 -24.03 -9.72
C LYS A 166 6.16 -22.84 -10.36
N LEU A 167 6.03 -21.65 -9.77
CA LEU A 167 6.80 -20.47 -10.16
C LEU A 167 7.61 -20.00 -8.94
N THR A 168 8.92 -19.83 -9.10
CA THR A 168 9.81 -19.28 -8.09
C THR A 168 10.31 -17.92 -8.55
N TYR A 169 10.10 -16.87 -7.75
CA TYR A 169 10.67 -15.55 -7.96
C TYR A 169 11.75 -15.29 -6.91
N ARG A 170 12.98 -14.98 -7.36
CA ARG A 170 14.12 -14.62 -6.51
C ARG A 170 14.58 -13.20 -6.80
N ASP A 171 14.53 -12.33 -5.81
CA ASP A 171 15.12 -10.99 -5.88
C ASP A 171 16.47 -10.97 -5.14
N LEU A 172 17.56 -10.87 -5.93
CA LEU A 172 18.93 -10.80 -5.43
C LEU A 172 19.45 -9.35 -5.39
N SER A 173 18.65 -8.37 -5.78
CA SER A 173 19.03 -6.95 -5.81
C SER A 173 18.94 -6.28 -4.44
N ALA A 174 18.12 -6.81 -3.53
CA ALA A 174 17.98 -6.32 -2.17
C ALA A 174 19.16 -6.75 -1.27
N ALA A 175 19.44 -5.98 -0.23
CA ALA A 175 20.48 -6.29 0.75
C ALA A 175 20.27 -7.67 1.42
N LYS A 176 19.00 -8.07 1.58
CA LYS A 176 18.60 -9.42 1.99
C LYS A 176 17.79 -10.02 0.84
N PRO A 177 18.29 -11.08 0.19
CA PRO A 177 17.55 -11.76 -0.88
C PRO A 177 16.16 -12.21 -0.42
N THR A 178 15.18 -12.05 -1.29
CA THR A 178 13.82 -12.51 -1.05
C THR A 178 13.43 -13.57 -2.07
N GLU A 179 12.65 -14.56 -1.63
CA GLU A 179 12.14 -15.61 -2.49
C GLU A 179 10.62 -15.77 -2.24
N TYR A 180 9.86 -15.77 -3.32
CA TYR A 180 8.44 -16.08 -3.33
C TYR A 180 8.21 -17.29 -4.23
N ILE A 181 7.39 -18.23 -3.76
CA ILE A 181 7.06 -19.43 -4.53
C ILE A 181 5.54 -19.51 -4.66
N LEU A 182 5.06 -19.58 -5.91
CA LEU A 182 3.70 -19.98 -6.24
C LEU A 182 3.76 -21.48 -6.52
N GLN A 183 3.14 -22.29 -5.68
CA GLN A 183 3.14 -23.75 -5.81
C GLN A 183 1.72 -24.27 -6.01
N ASP A 184 1.62 -25.50 -6.44
CA ASP A 184 0.36 -26.20 -6.69
C ASP A 184 -0.55 -25.37 -7.62
N MET A 185 0.08 -24.76 -8.66
CA MET A 185 -0.63 -23.88 -9.59
C MET A 185 -1.53 -24.71 -10.51
N GLU A 186 -2.83 -24.49 -10.39
CA GLU A 186 -3.85 -24.98 -11.30
C GLU A 186 -4.43 -23.81 -12.05
N ILE A 187 -4.27 -23.79 -13.38
CA ILE A 187 -4.81 -22.74 -14.25
C ILE A 187 -5.66 -23.39 -15.33
N LEU A 188 -6.87 -22.92 -15.49
CA LEU A 188 -7.77 -23.33 -16.54
C LEU A 188 -8.33 -22.09 -17.24
N LEU A 189 -8.03 -21.99 -18.54
CA LEU A 189 -8.56 -20.96 -19.42
C LEU A 189 -9.37 -21.65 -20.53
N GLN A 190 -10.64 -21.28 -20.67
CA GLN A 190 -11.56 -21.90 -21.61
C GLN A 190 -12.09 -20.89 -22.61
N SER A 191 -12.51 -21.37 -23.80
CA SER A 191 -13.13 -20.55 -24.86
C SER A 191 -12.22 -19.44 -25.39
N VAL A 192 -10.93 -19.77 -25.63
CA VAL A 192 -9.93 -18.80 -26.10
C VAL A 192 -10.04 -18.64 -27.61
N ARG A 193 -11.07 -17.93 -28.06
CA ARG A 193 -11.37 -17.67 -29.48
C ARG A 193 -11.73 -16.20 -29.67
N LEU A 194 -11.45 -15.71 -30.87
CA LEU A 194 -11.93 -14.38 -31.28
C LEU A 194 -13.47 -14.31 -31.21
N GLY A 195 -13.97 -13.20 -30.66
CA GLY A 195 -15.39 -12.96 -30.47
C GLY A 195 -16.02 -13.65 -29.25
N GLN A 196 -15.26 -14.47 -28.50
CA GLN A 196 -15.73 -15.12 -27.28
C GLN A 196 -15.11 -14.49 -26.02
N SER A 197 -15.78 -14.66 -24.88
CA SER A 197 -15.29 -14.24 -23.57
C SER A 197 -14.70 -15.44 -22.84
N PRO A 198 -13.36 -15.56 -22.75
CA PRO A 198 -12.72 -16.65 -22.03
C PRO A 198 -13.11 -16.64 -20.54
N SER A 199 -13.32 -17.83 -19.99
CA SER A 199 -13.37 -18.04 -18.55
C SER A 199 -11.99 -18.42 -18.01
N LEU A 200 -11.65 -17.89 -16.84
CA LEU A 200 -10.39 -18.11 -16.16
C LEU A 200 -10.64 -18.70 -14.77
N HIS A 201 -9.95 -19.79 -14.45
CA HIS A 201 -9.89 -20.36 -13.12
C HIS A 201 -8.42 -20.54 -12.75
N VAL A 202 -8.01 -19.97 -11.63
CA VAL A 202 -6.64 -20.06 -11.08
C VAL A 202 -6.73 -20.48 -9.63
N GLY A 203 -5.93 -21.47 -9.25
CA GLY A 203 -5.69 -21.85 -7.86
C GLY A 203 -4.19 -21.94 -7.63
N MET A 204 -3.70 -21.49 -6.48
CA MET A 204 -2.29 -21.63 -6.10
C MET A 204 -2.08 -21.40 -4.61
N LEU A 205 -0.90 -21.78 -4.11
CA LEU A 205 -0.45 -21.50 -2.76
C LEU A 205 0.80 -20.61 -2.82
N VAL A 206 0.78 -19.47 -2.11
CA VAL A 206 1.87 -18.49 -2.11
C VAL A 206 2.74 -18.67 -0.88
N GLN A 207 4.01 -19.05 -1.09
CA GLN A 207 5.03 -19.16 -0.03
C GLN A 207 5.90 -17.89 0.01
N PRO A 208 6.42 -17.48 1.19
CA PRO A 208 6.43 -18.20 2.48
C PRO A 208 5.16 -18.07 3.32
N PHE A 209 4.13 -17.41 2.81
CA PHE A 209 2.93 -17.05 3.59
C PHE A 209 1.94 -18.19 3.79
N ASN A 210 2.11 -19.30 3.08
CA ASN A 210 1.13 -20.39 3.01
C ASN A 210 -0.29 -19.88 2.67
N LEU A 211 -0.35 -18.87 1.79
CA LEU A 211 -1.58 -18.17 1.45
C LEU A 211 -2.24 -18.81 0.24
N PRO A 212 -3.43 -19.41 0.38
CA PRO A 212 -4.20 -19.91 -0.76
C PRO A 212 -4.81 -18.74 -1.53
N VAL A 213 -4.61 -18.76 -2.85
CA VAL A 213 -5.13 -17.77 -3.80
C VAL A 213 -6.00 -18.48 -4.80
N LYS A 214 -7.23 -17.97 -5.01
CA LYS A 214 -8.13 -18.42 -6.07
C LYS A 214 -8.61 -17.22 -6.87
N LEU A 215 -8.53 -17.31 -8.20
CA LEU A 215 -9.07 -16.29 -9.10
C LEU A 215 -9.99 -16.97 -10.11
N ASN A 216 -11.24 -16.53 -10.16
CA ASN A 216 -12.26 -17.08 -11.04
C ASN A 216 -12.97 -15.94 -11.78
N GLY A 217 -13.45 -16.22 -12.99
CA GLY A 217 -14.28 -15.27 -13.72
C GLY A 217 -14.12 -15.36 -15.22
N ALA A 218 -14.42 -14.26 -15.89
CA ALA A 218 -14.35 -14.16 -17.34
C ALA A 218 -13.90 -12.74 -17.75
N PHE A 219 -13.35 -12.65 -18.96
CA PHE A 219 -12.99 -11.38 -19.57
C PHE A 219 -13.19 -11.45 -21.09
N GLY A 220 -13.35 -10.33 -21.75
CA GLY A 220 -13.52 -10.31 -23.20
C GLY A 220 -14.75 -9.49 -23.63
N PRO A 221 -15.29 -9.73 -24.85
CA PRO A 221 -14.83 -10.72 -25.83
C PRO A 221 -13.42 -10.43 -26.36
N LEU A 222 -12.68 -11.50 -26.74
CA LEU A 222 -11.37 -11.36 -27.37
C LEU A 222 -11.54 -10.79 -28.78
N LYS A 223 -10.72 -9.79 -29.10
CA LYS A 223 -10.70 -9.09 -30.38
C LYS A 223 -9.35 -9.25 -31.06
N GLU A 224 -9.26 -8.90 -32.33
CA GLU A 224 -7.97 -8.77 -33.01
C GLU A 224 -7.10 -7.67 -32.39
N SER A 225 -7.73 -6.64 -31.82
CA SER A 225 -7.07 -5.64 -30.99
C SER A 225 -6.77 -6.19 -29.60
N THR A 226 -6.03 -5.42 -28.80
CA THR A 226 -5.77 -5.74 -27.38
C THR A 226 -6.91 -5.30 -26.46
N ASP A 227 -8.06 -4.90 -27.02
CA ASP A 227 -9.18 -4.41 -26.25
C ASP A 227 -9.93 -5.55 -25.55
N ILE A 228 -10.36 -5.28 -24.33
CA ILE A 228 -11.19 -6.17 -23.50
C ILE A 228 -12.39 -5.34 -23.03
N ASP A 229 -13.56 -5.63 -23.56
CA ASP A 229 -14.76 -4.84 -23.28
C ASP A 229 -15.26 -5.03 -21.86
N ALA A 230 -15.06 -6.21 -21.28
CA ALA A 230 -15.45 -6.51 -19.92
C ALA A 230 -14.44 -7.40 -19.21
N ILE A 231 -14.14 -7.08 -17.97
CA ILE A 231 -13.40 -7.90 -17.01
C ILE A 231 -14.36 -8.13 -15.84
N ASN A 232 -14.55 -9.37 -15.45
CA ASN A 232 -15.36 -9.75 -14.30
C ASN A 232 -14.69 -10.93 -13.59
N LEU A 233 -13.91 -10.64 -12.57
CA LEU A 233 -13.10 -11.61 -11.83
C LEU A 233 -13.39 -11.53 -10.34
N GLN A 234 -13.32 -12.68 -9.70
CA GLN A 234 -13.41 -12.85 -8.25
C GLN A 234 -12.10 -13.41 -7.74
N LEU A 235 -11.39 -12.64 -6.92
CA LEU A 235 -10.15 -13.04 -6.28
C LEU A 235 -10.43 -13.38 -4.82
N ALA A 236 -10.13 -14.61 -4.40
CA ALA A 236 -10.17 -15.02 -3.01
C ALA A 236 -8.73 -15.20 -2.48
N LEU A 237 -8.42 -14.49 -1.41
CA LEU A 237 -7.19 -14.63 -0.62
C LEU A 237 -7.58 -15.21 0.73
N GLU A 238 -7.44 -16.51 0.89
CA GLU A 238 -7.94 -17.28 2.02
C GLU A 238 -9.47 -17.06 2.19
N LYS A 239 -9.89 -16.25 3.20
CA LYS A 239 -11.30 -15.94 3.51
C LYS A 239 -11.72 -14.54 3.02
N THR A 240 -10.82 -13.78 2.40
CA THR A 240 -11.11 -12.45 1.87
C THR A 240 -11.42 -12.53 0.39
N GLU A 241 -12.59 -12.04 0.01
CA GLU A 241 -13.06 -12.05 -1.38
C GLU A 241 -13.05 -10.63 -1.97
N PHE A 242 -12.49 -10.53 -3.17
CA PHE A 242 -12.47 -9.30 -3.95
C PHE A 242 -13.22 -9.53 -5.26
N THR A 243 -14.08 -8.59 -5.62
CA THR A 243 -14.67 -8.51 -6.96
C THR A 243 -13.90 -7.48 -7.78
N ILE A 244 -13.44 -7.89 -8.96
CA ILE A 244 -12.68 -7.05 -9.88
C ILE A 244 -13.48 -6.95 -11.18
N THR A 245 -13.90 -5.73 -11.52
CA THR A 245 -14.60 -5.45 -12.78
C THR A 245 -13.90 -4.36 -13.55
N GLY A 246 -14.07 -4.33 -14.87
CA GLY A 246 -13.43 -3.28 -15.66
C GLY A 246 -13.44 -3.54 -17.14
N LYS A 247 -12.67 -2.74 -17.86
CA LYS A 247 -12.45 -2.82 -19.30
C LYS A 247 -11.05 -2.31 -19.66
N MET A 248 -10.55 -2.71 -20.81
CA MET A 248 -9.28 -2.22 -21.37
C MET A 248 -9.46 -1.85 -22.83
N VAL A 249 -8.98 -0.67 -23.24
CA VAL A 249 -9.00 -0.19 -24.61
C VAL A 249 -7.61 0.32 -24.97
N GLY A 250 -6.90 -0.40 -25.80
CA GLY A 250 -5.51 -0.13 -26.12
C GLY A 250 -4.62 -0.17 -24.88
N ARG A 251 -4.05 0.99 -24.49
CA ARG A 251 -3.21 1.14 -23.28
C ARG A 251 -3.96 1.73 -22.10
N ASN A 252 -5.25 1.97 -22.24
CA ASN A 252 -6.08 2.53 -21.21
C ASN A 252 -6.92 1.42 -20.56
N ALA A 253 -7.06 1.47 -19.24
CA ALA A 253 -7.92 0.54 -18.52
C ALA A 253 -8.74 1.29 -17.48
N SER A 254 -9.95 0.81 -17.23
CA SER A 254 -10.79 1.24 -16.11
C SER A 254 -11.08 0.01 -15.26
N LEU A 255 -10.73 0.07 -13.99
CA LEU A 255 -10.84 -1.04 -13.05
C LEU A 255 -11.60 -0.60 -11.81
N ASN A 256 -12.54 -1.44 -11.38
CA ASN A 256 -13.20 -1.32 -10.09
C ASN A 256 -12.91 -2.58 -9.27
N ILE A 257 -12.44 -2.40 -8.04
CA ILE A 257 -12.17 -3.48 -7.10
C ILE A 257 -12.99 -3.22 -5.85
N SER A 258 -13.68 -4.23 -5.37
CA SER A 258 -14.45 -4.13 -4.13
C SER A 258 -14.26 -5.37 -3.26
N ALA A 259 -14.34 -5.19 -1.95
CA ALA A 259 -14.37 -6.25 -0.97
C ALA A 259 -15.30 -5.87 0.18
N PRO A 260 -16.28 -6.72 0.56
CA PRO A 260 -17.18 -6.42 1.67
C PRO A 260 -16.44 -6.33 3.00
N VAL A 261 -15.56 -7.28 3.27
CA VAL A 261 -14.72 -7.32 4.49
C VAL A 261 -13.36 -7.90 4.16
N ILE A 262 -12.32 -7.26 4.65
CA ILE A 262 -10.94 -7.74 4.61
C ILE A 262 -10.52 -8.04 6.04
N HIS A 263 -10.32 -9.31 6.37
CA HIS A 263 -9.81 -9.75 7.66
C HIS A 263 -8.28 -9.73 7.64
N THR A 264 -7.65 -8.71 8.23
CA THR A 264 -6.17 -8.59 8.18
C THR A 264 -5.46 -9.73 8.91
N ALA A 265 -6.13 -10.43 9.83
CA ALA A 265 -5.62 -11.65 10.46
C ALA A 265 -5.26 -12.75 9.46
N ASN A 266 -5.96 -12.78 8.32
CA ASN A 266 -5.78 -13.78 7.27
C ASN A 266 -4.77 -13.34 6.19
N LEU A 267 -4.22 -12.12 6.31
CA LEU A 267 -3.27 -11.57 5.35
C LEU A 267 -1.89 -11.44 5.98
N PRO A 268 -0.98 -12.38 5.73
CA PRO A 268 0.32 -12.44 6.40
C PRO A 268 1.23 -11.24 6.13
N PHE A 269 0.94 -10.48 5.08
CA PHE A 269 1.63 -9.24 4.73
C PHE A 269 1.04 -7.98 5.39
N ALA A 270 -0.10 -8.09 6.08
CA ALA A 270 -0.73 -6.97 6.81
C ALA A 270 -0.07 -6.68 8.16
N GLN A 271 1.11 -7.23 8.42
CA GLN A 271 1.90 -6.94 9.61
C GLN A 271 2.77 -5.71 9.36
N PRO A 272 2.35 -4.55 9.88
CA PRO A 272 2.80 -4.21 11.25
C PRO A 272 1.68 -3.96 12.27
N LEU A 273 0.45 -4.38 12.01
CA LEU A 273 -0.62 -4.18 12.99
C LEU A 273 -0.38 -5.03 14.24
N GLN A 274 -0.46 -4.40 15.42
CA GLN A 274 -0.35 -5.09 16.71
C GLN A 274 -1.53 -6.02 16.97
N LYS A 275 -2.69 -5.66 16.42
CA LYS A 275 -3.93 -6.44 16.52
C LYS A 275 -4.58 -6.54 15.15
N PRO A 276 -5.14 -7.70 14.81
CA PRO A 276 -5.92 -7.84 13.59
C PRO A 276 -7.12 -6.88 13.59
N VAL A 277 -7.41 -6.34 12.41
CA VAL A 277 -8.56 -5.45 12.19
C VAL A 277 -9.35 -5.89 10.98
N ASP A 278 -10.63 -5.53 10.95
CA ASP A 278 -11.49 -5.72 9.80
C ASP A 278 -11.64 -4.40 9.04
N VAL A 279 -11.20 -4.39 7.79
CA VAL A 279 -11.47 -3.31 6.85
C VAL A 279 -12.75 -3.65 6.10
N LYS A 280 -13.76 -2.79 6.18
CA LYS A 280 -15.09 -3.04 5.60
C LYS A 280 -15.34 -2.17 4.38
N ASN A 281 -16.18 -2.66 3.47
CA ASN A 281 -16.70 -1.91 2.32
C ASN A 281 -15.60 -1.25 1.47
N LEU A 282 -14.50 -2.00 1.21
CA LEU A 282 -13.46 -1.51 0.30
C LEU A 282 -14.04 -1.28 -1.09
N GLN A 283 -13.80 -0.12 -1.65
CA GLN A 283 -14.09 0.24 -3.03
C GLN A 283 -12.91 1.00 -3.62
N ILE A 284 -12.44 0.56 -4.77
CA ILE A 284 -11.37 1.19 -5.53
C ILE A 284 -11.88 1.39 -6.96
N ALA A 285 -11.83 2.61 -7.47
CA ALA A 285 -12.05 2.92 -8.87
C ALA A 285 -10.78 3.59 -9.41
N ALA A 286 -10.15 2.94 -10.39
CA ALA A 286 -8.90 3.41 -10.97
C ALA A 286 -8.96 3.41 -12.50
N GLU A 287 -8.32 4.40 -13.11
CA GLU A 287 -8.10 4.49 -14.54
C GLU A 287 -6.61 4.50 -14.85
N VAL A 288 -6.21 3.70 -15.81
CA VAL A 288 -4.86 3.71 -16.38
C VAL A 288 -4.92 4.43 -17.72
N GLN A 289 -4.14 5.47 -17.88
CA GLN A 289 -4.03 6.27 -19.10
C GLN A 289 -2.56 6.37 -19.51
N GLY A 290 -2.11 5.42 -20.31
CA GLY A 290 -0.71 5.32 -20.70
C GLY A 290 0.21 5.00 -19.51
N GLN A 291 0.91 6.01 -18.99
CA GLN A 291 1.78 5.87 -17.81
C GLN A 291 1.11 6.37 -16.53
N ASP A 292 0.00 7.07 -16.61
CA ASP A 292 -0.71 7.61 -15.47
C ASP A 292 -1.73 6.60 -14.94
N VAL A 293 -1.75 6.43 -13.65
CA VAL A 293 -2.79 5.73 -12.89
C VAL A 293 -3.55 6.77 -12.08
N LEU A 294 -4.81 6.96 -12.41
CA LEU A 294 -5.73 7.86 -11.73
C LEU A 294 -6.57 7.05 -10.76
N LEU A 295 -6.42 7.29 -9.48
CA LEU A 295 -7.28 6.77 -8.44
C LEU A 295 -8.47 7.72 -8.30
N GLN A 296 -9.60 7.38 -8.92
CA GLN A 296 -10.80 8.21 -8.89
C GLN A 296 -11.55 8.10 -7.56
N ASN A 297 -11.51 6.90 -6.97
CA ASN A 297 -12.09 6.64 -5.66
C ASN A 297 -11.33 5.49 -5.00
N PHE A 298 -10.95 5.73 -3.76
CA PHE A 298 -10.48 4.71 -2.83
C PHE A 298 -11.22 4.94 -1.52
N SER A 299 -12.09 4.03 -1.15
CA SER A 299 -12.88 4.19 0.06
C SER A 299 -13.01 2.90 0.84
N PHE A 300 -13.01 2.99 2.16
CA PHE A 300 -13.23 1.88 3.07
C PHE A 300 -13.66 2.38 4.44
N GLN A 301 -14.17 1.46 5.26
CA GLN A 301 -14.52 1.72 6.65
C GLN A 301 -13.54 1.02 7.59
N LEU A 302 -13.06 1.75 8.60
CA LEU A 302 -12.12 1.26 9.60
C LEU A 302 -12.35 1.98 10.93
N PHE A 303 -12.41 1.24 12.05
CA PHE A 303 -12.66 1.79 13.39
C PHE A 303 -13.87 2.72 13.44
N ASP A 304 -14.98 2.26 12.88
CA ASP A 304 -16.26 2.97 12.71
C ASP A 304 -16.19 4.27 11.86
N GLY A 305 -15.01 4.62 11.37
CA GLY A 305 -14.81 5.76 10.48
C GLY A 305 -14.81 5.38 9.01
N GLN A 306 -15.11 6.39 8.17
CA GLN A 306 -14.99 6.32 6.71
C GLN A 306 -13.67 6.96 6.29
N VAL A 307 -12.90 6.25 5.45
CA VAL A 307 -11.72 6.79 4.77
C VAL A 307 -12.02 6.87 3.28
N THR A 308 -11.74 8.02 2.68
CA THR A 308 -11.82 8.23 1.23
C THR A 308 -10.52 8.84 0.73
N ALA A 309 -10.09 8.46 -0.47
CA ALA A 309 -8.94 9.07 -1.11
C ALA A 309 -9.10 9.09 -2.64
N GLU A 310 -8.46 10.07 -3.25
CA GLU A 310 -8.28 10.20 -4.70
C GLU A 310 -6.82 10.57 -4.99
N GLY A 311 -6.33 10.31 -6.20
CA GLY A 311 -4.96 10.67 -6.51
C GLY A 311 -4.50 10.25 -7.89
N ARG A 312 -3.23 10.54 -8.17
CA ARG A 312 -2.55 10.18 -9.42
C ARG A 312 -1.16 9.65 -9.12
N VAL A 313 -0.75 8.66 -9.87
CA VAL A 313 0.61 8.11 -9.88
C VAL A 313 1.09 8.05 -11.33
N THR A 314 2.28 8.56 -11.62
CA THR A 314 2.88 8.41 -12.95
C THR A 314 3.92 7.30 -12.91
N SER A 315 3.62 6.17 -13.56
CA SER A 315 4.48 4.99 -13.62
C SER A 315 5.71 5.21 -14.53
N GLY A 316 6.68 4.30 -14.50
CA GLY A 316 7.83 4.28 -15.41
C GLY A 316 9.11 4.90 -14.85
N SER A 317 9.16 5.23 -13.55
CA SER A 317 10.39 5.55 -12.82
C SER A 317 10.57 4.61 -11.63
N GLU A 318 11.79 4.47 -11.10
CA GLU A 318 12.06 3.70 -9.88
C GLU A 318 11.38 4.34 -8.65
N THR A 319 11.25 5.66 -8.66
CA THR A 319 10.54 6.44 -7.64
C THR A 319 9.41 7.22 -8.30
N PRO A 320 8.25 6.57 -8.58
CA PRO A 320 7.13 7.20 -9.28
C PRO A 320 6.58 8.39 -8.49
N PRO A 321 6.38 9.56 -9.12
CA PRO A 321 5.72 10.68 -8.48
C PRO A 321 4.24 10.38 -8.28
N PHE A 322 3.70 10.86 -7.17
CA PHE A 322 2.30 10.77 -6.86
C PHE A 322 1.76 12.07 -6.25
N THR A 323 0.45 12.26 -6.39
CA THR A 323 -0.35 13.24 -5.67
C THR A 323 -1.60 12.55 -5.13
N GLY A 324 -2.10 13.00 -3.99
CA GLY A 324 -3.30 12.42 -3.41
C GLY A 324 -3.97 13.31 -2.39
N LYS A 325 -5.29 13.18 -2.32
CA LYS A 325 -6.13 13.75 -1.27
C LYS A 325 -6.77 12.64 -0.49
N MET A 326 -6.82 12.77 0.82
CA MET A 326 -7.44 11.80 1.70
C MET A 326 -8.30 12.51 2.73
N THR A 327 -9.49 11.99 2.95
CA THR A 327 -10.41 12.44 4.00
C THR A 327 -10.74 11.28 4.92
N ILE A 328 -10.67 11.51 6.22
CA ILE A 328 -11.08 10.60 7.29
C ILE A 328 -12.24 11.24 8.04
N GLN A 329 -13.31 10.50 8.26
CA GLN A 329 -14.49 10.98 8.97
C GLN A 329 -14.94 9.97 10.02
N GLY A 330 -15.12 10.42 11.25
CA GLY A 330 -15.77 9.66 12.30
C GLY A 330 -14.96 8.48 12.87
N MET A 331 -13.63 8.43 12.66
CA MET A 331 -12.79 7.32 13.10
C MET A 331 -12.62 7.32 14.62
N GLN A 332 -12.84 6.16 15.26
CA GLN A 332 -12.58 5.97 16.68
C GLN A 332 -11.07 5.86 16.93
N LEU A 333 -10.48 6.93 17.50
CA LEU A 333 -9.02 7.07 17.63
C LEU A 333 -8.41 6.05 18.61
N GLY A 334 -9.08 5.73 19.70
CA GLY A 334 -8.58 4.78 20.70
C GLY A 334 -8.33 3.38 20.10
N PRO A 335 -9.31 2.73 19.48
CA PRO A 335 -9.11 1.47 18.76
C PRO A 335 -8.05 1.56 17.66
N ALA A 336 -8.00 2.67 16.91
CA ALA A 336 -7.03 2.86 15.84
C ALA A 336 -5.58 2.88 16.36
N LEU A 337 -5.30 3.66 17.40
CA LEU A 337 -3.98 3.71 18.02
C LEU A 337 -3.58 2.38 18.67
N ASN A 338 -4.51 1.71 19.34
CA ASN A 338 -4.27 0.40 19.97
C ASN A 338 -3.98 -0.72 18.95
N ALA A 339 -4.43 -0.58 17.72
CA ALA A 339 -4.13 -1.53 16.65
C ALA A 339 -2.74 -1.28 16.02
N LEU A 340 -2.27 -0.03 16.04
CA LEU A 340 -1.01 0.38 15.41
C LEU A 340 0.19 0.28 16.36
N ALA A 341 0.02 0.58 17.65
CA ALA A 341 1.13 0.66 18.60
C ALA A 341 0.70 0.42 20.05
N THR A 342 1.64 -0.06 20.87
CA THR A 342 1.52 -0.07 22.33
C THR A 342 2.12 1.24 22.84
N THR A 343 1.29 2.19 23.26
CA THR A 343 1.74 3.48 23.81
C THR A 343 1.45 3.57 25.29
N GLN A 344 2.29 4.30 26.06
CA GLN A 344 2.01 4.61 27.46
C GLN A 344 0.92 5.69 27.60
N VAL A 345 0.75 6.50 26.55
CA VAL A 345 -0.30 7.52 26.44
C VAL A 345 -1.30 7.05 25.40
N SER A 346 -2.56 6.92 25.80
CA SER A 346 -3.66 6.57 24.91
C SER A 346 -4.54 7.80 24.70
N ILE A 347 -4.90 8.04 23.42
CA ILE A 347 -5.82 9.12 23.06
C ILE A 347 -7.10 8.46 22.53
N SER A 348 -8.23 8.80 23.12
CA SER A 348 -9.56 8.43 22.62
C SER A 348 -10.30 9.64 22.06
N GLY A 349 -11.39 9.40 21.36
CA GLY A 349 -12.22 10.42 20.72
C GLY A 349 -12.55 10.06 19.29
N THR A 350 -13.36 10.88 18.65
CA THR A 350 -13.79 10.72 17.25
C THR A 350 -12.95 11.61 16.36
N ALA A 351 -12.15 11.02 15.49
CA ALA A 351 -11.20 11.72 14.62
C ALA A 351 -11.77 11.98 13.22
N GLY A 352 -11.41 13.15 12.69
CA GLY A 352 -11.54 13.52 11.29
C GLY A 352 -10.24 14.12 10.79
N ALA A 353 -9.93 13.94 9.51
CA ALA A 353 -8.76 14.54 8.87
C ALA A 353 -8.99 14.78 7.38
N ASP A 354 -8.42 15.86 6.88
CA ASP A 354 -8.28 16.16 5.46
C ASP A 354 -6.81 16.39 5.16
N LEU A 355 -6.27 15.65 4.19
CA LEU A 355 -4.86 15.68 3.81
C LEU A 355 -4.74 15.86 2.30
N ASP A 356 -3.84 16.75 1.87
CA ASP A 356 -3.43 16.92 0.48
C ASP A 356 -1.92 16.73 0.41
N VAL A 357 -1.47 15.69 -0.30
CA VAL A 357 -0.08 15.24 -0.27
C VAL A 357 0.47 14.99 -1.67
N GLN A 358 1.78 15.19 -1.81
CA GLN A 358 2.54 14.80 -2.98
C GLN A 358 3.88 14.20 -2.56
N GLY A 359 4.43 13.33 -3.41
CA GLY A 359 5.69 12.68 -3.08
C GLY A 359 6.23 11.84 -4.23
N ARG A 360 7.27 11.04 -3.95
CA ARG A 360 7.90 10.12 -4.89
C ARG A 360 8.27 8.83 -4.18
N GLY A 361 8.02 7.68 -4.86
CA GLY A 361 8.32 6.35 -4.32
C GLY A 361 7.37 5.95 -3.19
N TRP A 362 7.57 4.73 -2.68
CA TRP A 362 6.68 4.12 -1.68
C TRP A 362 7.46 3.61 -0.46
N SER A 363 8.80 3.61 -0.52
CA SER A 363 9.61 3.19 0.61
C SER A 363 9.63 4.27 1.69
N MET A 364 9.79 3.90 2.97
CA MET A 364 9.92 4.88 4.06
C MET A 364 11.06 5.90 3.81
N PRO A 365 12.24 5.49 3.29
CA PRO A 365 13.28 6.46 2.92
C PRO A 365 12.86 7.44 1.82
N ASP A 366 12.08 6.98 0.83
CA ASP A 366 11.59 7.84 -0.25
C ASP A 366 10.57 8.84 0.28
N LEU A 367 9.57 8.36 1.04
CA LEU A 367 8.54 9.19 1.67
C LEU A 367 9.16 10.23 2.62
N THR A 368 10.11 9.82 3.46
CA THR A 368 10.79 10.75 4.37
C THR A 368 11.47 11.89 3.62
N ARG A 369 12.04 11.61 2.44
CA ARG A 369 12.73 12.63 1.64
C ARG A 369 11.81 13.50 0.79
N SER A 370 10.70 12.93 0.30
CA SER A 370 9.93 13.53 -0.78
C SER A 370 8.50 13.91 -0.42
N LEU A 371 7.95 13.39 0.70
CA LEU A 371 6.57 13.67 1.06
C LEU A 371 6.42 15.11 1.50
N GLU A 372 5.55 15.83 0.80
CA GLU A 372 5.12 17.19 1.10
C GLU A 372 3.60 17.25 1.11
N GLY A 373 3.03 18.15 1.91
CA GLY A 373 1.59 18.30 1.93
C GLY A 373 1.10 19.24 3.01
N THR A 374 -0.22 19.40 3.03
CA THR A 374 -0.96 20.14 4.05
C THR A 374 -2.07 19.28 4.60
N GLY A 375 -2.53 19.58 5.80
CA GLY A 375 -3.64 18.86 6.39
C GLY A 375 -4.31 19.62 7.50
N HIS A 376 -5.55 19.21 7.75
CA HIS A 376 -6.34 19.59 8.91
C HIS A 376 -6.76 18.31 9.64
N VAL A 377 -6.58 18.27 10.96
CA VAL A 377 -6.99 17.13 11.79
C VAL A 377 -7.83 17.67 12.95
N ALA A 378 -8.95 17.02 13.21
CA ALA A 378 -9.82 17.33 14.34
C ALA A 378 -10.15 16.04 15.12
N VAL A 379 -10.11 16.11 16.45
CA VAL A 379 -10.57 15.04 17.35
C VAL A 379 -11.60 15.64 18.30
N LYS A 380 -12.75 15.00 18.43
CA LYS A 380 -13.86 15.46 19.27
C LYS A 380 -14.15 14.46 20.38
N ASP A 381 -14.65 14.99 21.50
CA ASP A 381 -15.18 14.24 22.62
C ASP A 381 -14.20 13.16 23.11
N GLY A 382 -12.99 13.60 23.43
CA GLY A 382 -11.88 12.71 23.67
C GLY A 382 -11.24 12.85 25.04
N LYS A 383 -10.26 11.95 25.27
CA LYS A 383 -9.49 11.87 26.49
C LYS A 383 -8.07 11.43 26.18
N ILE A 384 -7.09 12.10 26.77
CA ILE A 384 -5.69 11.66 26.79
C ILE A 384 -5.47 10.93 28.12
N GLU A 385 -5.23 9.62 28.07
CA GLU A 385 -4.95 8.80 29.25
C GLU A 385 -3.45 8.68 29.48
N GLY A 386 -3.06 8.54 30.75
CA GLY A 386 -1.66 8.46 31.17
C GLY A 386 -1.06 9.81 31.56
N VAL A 387 -1.70 10.94 31.24
CA VAL A 387 -1.22 12.28 31.59
C VAL A 387 -2.38 13.21 32.00
N ASN A 388 -2.19 13.96 33.05
CA ASN A 388 -3.03 15.10 33.42
C ASN A 388 -2.24 16.38 33.14
N LEU A 389 -2.46 17.00 31.97
CA LEU A 389 -1.72 18.19 31.53
C LEU A 389 -1.85 19.34 32.52
N LEU A 390 -3.00 19.48 33.18
CA LEU A 390 -3.24 20.50 34.17
C LEU A 390 -2.40 20.22 35.41
N GLN A 391 -2.37 18.99 35.89
CA GLN A 391 -1.58 18.59 37.07
C GLN A 391 -0.08 18.74 36.79
N GLU A 392 0.39 18.33 35.62
CA GLU A 392 1.78 18.54 35.20
C GLU A 392 2.16 20.03 35.20
N ALA A 393 1.33 20.87 34.59
CA ALA A 393 1.57 22.32 34.54
C ALA A 393 1.60 22.97 35.93
N ILE A 394 0.71 22.56 36.83
CA ILE A 394 0.64 23.10 38.19
C ILE A 394 1.79 22.58 39.04
N SER A 395 2.19 21.33 38.90
CA SER A 395 3.32 20.75 39.64
C SER A 395 4.63 21.48 39.34
N ILE A 396 4.84 21.91 38.12
CA ILE A 396 6.01 22.70 37.71
C ILE A 396 6.04 24.07 38.40
N LEU A 397 4.88 24.67 38.67
CA LEU A 397 4.76 25.94 39.40
C LEU A 397 4.99 25.82 40.91
N LYS A 398 5.19 24.60 41.42
CA LYS A 398 5.31 24.30 42.86
C LYS A 398 4.16 24.89 43.68
N VAL A 399 2.95 24.90 43.13
CA VAL A 399 1.75 25.36 43.85
C VAL A 399 1.32 24.22 44.77
N VAL A 400 1.30 24.50 46.06
CA VAL A 400 0.88 23.56 47.13
C VAL A 400 -0.58 23.87 47.47
N ASP A 401 -1.37 22.85 47.83
CA ASP A 401 -2.77 22.93 48.31
C ASP A 401 -3.88 23.23 47.29
N ILE A 402 -3.74 22.71 46.06
CA ILE A 402 -4.89 22.66 45.14
C ILE A 402 -5.34 21.21 44.99
N SER A 403 -6.56 20.92 45.44
CA SER A 403 -7.19 19.62 45.20
C SER A 403 -7.62 19.54 43.75
N LEU A 404 -6.77 18.95 42.89
CA LEU A 404 -7.12 18.55 41.53
C LEU A 404 -7.59 17.10 41.56
N ASP A 405 -8.43 16.75 40.58
CA ASP A 405 -8.76 15.36 40.36
C ASP A 405 -7.47 14.56 40.08
N ASN A 406 -7.23 13.53 40.90
CA ASN A 406 -6.05 12.67 40.81
C ASN A 406 -6.06 11.74 39.60
N ALA A 407 -7.06 11.86 38.71
CA ALA A 407 -7.13 11.09 37.49
C ALA A 407 -5.93 11.42 36.58
N LYS A 408 -5.12 10.41 36.23
CA LYS A 408 -4.04 10.53 35.23
C LYS A 408 -4.63 10.60 33.83
N ALA A 409 -5.45 11.61 33.56
CA ALA A 409 -6.11 11.79 32.29
C ALA A 409 -6.47 13.26 32.07
N THR A 410 -6.51 13.65 30.77
CA THR A 410 -6.96 14.96 30.33
C THR A 410 -8.14 14.78 29.38
N ALA A 411 -9.34 15.16 29.81
CA ALA A 411 -10.52 15.19 28.96
C ALA A 411 -10.56 16.48 28.14
N PHE A 412 -11.02 16.40 26.89
CA PHE A 412 -11.18 17.53 25.99
C PHE A 412 -12.46 17.40 25.15
N SER A 413 -13.04 18.53 24.78
CA SER A 413 -14.16 18.59 23.84
C SER A 413 -13.67 18.55 22.40
N THR A 414 -12.60 19.28 22.09
CA THR A 414 -12.00 19.30 20.76
C THR A 414 -10.49 19.42 20.82
N ILE A 415 -9.81 18.79 19.86
CA ILE A 415 -8.43 19.09 19.45
C ILE A 415 -8.49 19.35 17.96
N GLU A 416 -7.99 20.48 17.50
CA GLU A 416 -7.90 20.86 16.10
C GLU A 416 -6.47 21.27 15.75
N THR A 417 -5.98 20.86 14.59
CA THR A 417 -4.64 21.24 14.15
C THR A 417 -4.58 21.40 12.63
N ASP A 418 -3.90 22.46 12.21
CA ASP A 418 -3.45 22.65 10.84
C ASP A 418 -1.98 22.28 10.75
N LEU A 419 -1.63 21.50 9.75
CA LEU A 419 -0.28 20.94 9.61
C LEU A 419 0.26 21.08 8.19
N THR A 420 1.59 21.11 8.08
CA THR A 420 2.32 21.01 6.83
C THR A 420 3.35 19.89 6.95
N ILE A 421 3.40 19.02 5.97
CA ILE A 421 4.35 17.89 5.91
C ILE A 421 5.50 18.29 4.98
N LYS A 422 6.72 18.16 5.44
CA LYS A 422 7.92 18.41 4.63
C LYS A 422 9.14 17.70 5.21
N GLN A 423 9.92 17.03 4.33
CA GLN A 423 11.21 16.42 4.68
C GLN A 423 11.17 15.55 5.95
N GLY A 424 10.19 14.64 6.04
CA GLY A 424 10.05 13.73 7.16
C GLY A 424 9.57 14.37 8.47
N THR A 425 9.08 15.61 8.40
CA THR A 425 8.61 16.38 9.56
C THR A 425 7.22 16.91 9.31
N ILE A 426 6.36 16.77 10.29
CA ILE A 426 5.05 17.39 10.36
C ILE A 426 5.21 18.69 11.16
N HIS A 427 4.98 19.83 10.51
CA HIS A 427 4.96 21.14 11.14
C HIS A 427 3.52 21.45 11.58
N VAL A 428 3.31 21.52 12.87
CA VAL A 428 2.06 21.92 13.51
C VAL A 428 2.01 23.45 13.49
N GLN A 429 1.20 24.01 12.60
CA GLN A 429 1.09 25.46 12.40
C GLN A 429 0.14 26.10 13.41
N ARG A 430 -0.91 25.36 13.77
CA ARG A 430 -1.92 25.77 14.74
C ARG A 430 -2.45 24.53 15.46
N LEU A 431 -2.25 24.44 16.74
CA LEU A 431 -2.89 23.48 17.62
C LEU A 431 -3.86 24.21 18.52
N LEU A 432 -5.11 23.80 18.52
CA LEU A 432 -6.14 24.24 19.47
C LEU A 432 -6.65 23.02 20.21
N MET A 433 -6.78 23.11 21.53
CA MET A 433 -7.42 22.08 22.34
C MET A 433 -8.31 22.76 23.38
N ASP A 434 -9.58 22.42 23.38
CA ASP A 434 -10.56 22.91 24.34
C ASP A 434 -10.88 21.81 25.37
N SER A 435 -10.73 22.16 26.64
CA SER A 435 -11.11 21.38 27.80
C SER A 435 -12.00 22.19 28.71
N HIS A 436 -12.67 21.56 29.69
CA HIS A 436 -13.49 22.25 30.66
C HIS A 436 -12.67 23.26 31.51
N ASP A 437 -11.47 22.87 31.89
CA ASP A 437 -10.63 23.64 32.84
C ASP A 437 -9.62 24.56 32.15
N PHE A 438 -9.34 24.34 30.86
CA PHE A 438 -8.35 25.13 30.13
C PHE A 438 -8.55 25.06 28.59
N GLN A 439 -7.96 26.00 27.92
CA GLN A 439 -7.77 26.02 26.50
C GLN A 439 -6.27 26.01 26.18
N THR A 440 -5.85 25.17 25.23
CA THR A 440 -4.45 25.11 24.79
C THR A 440 -4.33 25.63 23.37
N THR A 441 -3.31 26.45 23.14
CA THR A 441 -2.87 26.85 21.79
C THR A 441 -1.41 26.47 21.63
N GLY A 442 -1.00 26.05 20.44
CA GLY A 442 0.39 25.63 20.25
C GLY A 442 0.84 25.56 18.80
N VAL A 443 2.15 25.42 18.67
CA VAL A 443 2.86 25.21 17.39
C VAL A 443 4.05 24.30 17.63
N GLY A 444 4.62 23.73 16.57
CA GLY A 444 5.85 22.96 16.69
C GLY A 444 6.05 21.93 15.60
N THR A 445 6.77 20.85 15.91
CA THR A 445 7.09 19.82 14.95
C THR A 445 6.96 18.42 15.52
N ILE A 446 6.59 17.47 14.65
CA ILE A 446 6.55 16.03 14.95
C ILE A 446 7.34 15.34 13.83
N GLY A 447 8.43 14.66 14.17
CA GLY A 447 9.22 13.88 13.22
C GLY A 447 8.51 12.59 12.81
N PHE A 448 8.80 12.07 11.61
CA PHE A 448 8.37 10.72 11.20
C PHE A 448 9.03 9.62 12.05
N ASP A 449 10.14 9.96 12.73
CA ASP A 449 10.76 9.16 13.79
C ASP A 449 10.06 9.29 15.15
N GLN A 450 8.90 10.00 15.17
CA GLN A 450 8.06 10.25 16.34
C GLN A 450 8.63 11.23 17.37
N THR A 451 9.71 11.94 17.04
CA THR A 451 10.22 13.01 17.90
C THR A 451 9.23 14.16 17.99
N LEU A 452 9.07 14.71 19.21
CA LEU A 452 8.19 15.82 19.52
C LEU A 452 9.01 17.07 19.86
N ASN A 453 8.59 18.21 19.31
CA ASN A 453 9.07 19.52 19.70
C ASN A 453 7.94 20.53 19.56
N LEU A 454 7.07 20.60 20.57
CA LEU A 454 5.89 21.45 20.58
C LEU A 454 6.03 22.52 21.66
N THR A 455 5.65 23.74 21.33
CA THR A 455 5.46 24.82 22.29
C THR A 455 3.98 25.11 22.39
N VAL A 456 3.42 24.99 23.58
CA VAL A 456 1.99 25.16 23.82
C VAL A 456 1.75 26.16 24.95
N ASN A 457 0.68 26.94 24.86
CA ASN A 457 0.22 27.81 25.92
C ASN A 457 -1.06 27.23 26.52
N LEU A 458 -1.02 26.87 27.78
CA LEU A 458 -2.16 26.39 28.55
C LEU A 458 -2.84 27.60 29.24
N ASN A 459 -4.01 27.99 28.75
CA ASN A 459 -4.79 29.09 29.29
C ASN A 459 -5.91 28.55 30.18
N LEU A 460 -5.77 28.69 31.48
CA LEU A 460 -6.71 28.12 32.45
C LEU A 460 -8.05 28.87 32.45
N SER A 461 -9.12 28.22 32.86
CA SER A 461 -10.42 28.85 33.10
C SER A 461 -10.30 29.96 34.14
N GLN A 462 -11.21 30.95 34.11
CA GLN A 462 -11.14 32.08 35.04
C GLN A 462 -11.24 31.63 36.49
N ASP A 463 -12.10 30.66 36.81
CA ASP A 463 -12.34 30.18 38.16
C ASP A 463 -11.12 29.46 38.73
N LEU A 464 -10.53 28.58 37.90
CA LEU A 464 -9.30 27.88 38.29
C LEU A 464 -8.12 28.84 38.41
N SER A 465 -8.01 29.82 37.51
CA SER A 465 -6.98 30.86 37.55
C SER A 465 -7.04 31.69 38.84
N ARG A 466 -8.24 32.11 39.28
CA ARG A 466 -8.47 32.85 40.53
C ARG A 466 -8.10 32.01 41.74
N THR A 467 -8.44 30.72 41.72
CA THR A 467 -8.11 29.79 42.82
C THR A 467 -6.59 29.65 42.98
N ILE A 468 -5.88 29.40 41.88
CA ILE A 468 -4.42 29.26 41.87
C ILE A 468 -3.73 30.57 42.26
N ALA A 469 -4.21 31.71 41.75
CA ALA A 469 -3.63 33.03 42.08
C ALA A 469 -3.79 33.44 43.54
N ARG A 470 -4.76 32.87 44.28
CA ARG A 470 -4.89 33.09 45.75
C ARG A 470 -3.80 32.35 46.51
N SER A 471 -3.36 31.21 46.03
CA SER A 471 -2.39 30.33 46.70
C SER A 471 -0.94 30.61 46.30
N SER A 472 -0.70 31.31 45.16
CA SER A 472 0.65 31.53 44.63
C SER A 472 0.87 32.97 44.15
N PRO A 473 1.79 33.71 44.76
CA PRO A 473 2.21 35.04 44.28
C PRO A 473 2.79 35.01 42.87
N ALA A 474 3.51 33.93 42.52
CA ALA A 474 4.07 33.75 41.19
C ALA A 474 2.96 33.56 40.11
N ALA A 475 1.90 32.85 40.44
CA ALA A 475 0.75 32.69 39.57
C ALA A 475 0.02 34.03 39.31
N LYS A 476 -0.01 34.90 40.31
CA LYS A 476 -0.57 36.26 40.16
C LYS A 476 0.14 37.09 39.10
N LEU A 477 1.45 36.93 38.95
CA LEU A 477 2.27 37.61 37.94
C LEU A 477 2.06 37.05 36.53
N ALA A 478 1.68 35.80 36.41
CA ALA A 478 1.40 35.15 35.13
C ALA A 478 -0.07 35.30 34.65
N MET A 479 -0.89 36.06 35.39
CA MET A 479 -2.27 36.35 35.01
C MET A 479 -2.31 37.34 33.85
N LYS A 480 -3.06 36.96 32.78
CA LYS A 480 -3.38 37.82 31.64
C LYS A 480 -4.90 37.83 31.44
N GLU A 481 -5.51 39.01 31.45
CA GLU A 481 -6.96 39.15 31.25
C GLU A 481 -7.81 38.29 32.20
N GLY A 482 -7.36 38.13 33.45
CA GLY A 482 -8.05 37.32 34.47
C GLY A 482 -7.86 35.83 34.34
N ARG A 483 -6.99 35.36 33.46
CA ARG A 483 -6.62 33.94 33.26
C ARG A 483 -5.13 33.71 33.46
N LEU A 484 -4.78 32.56 34.02
CA LEU A 484 -3.40 32.09 34.10
C LEU A 484 -3.00 31.43 32.80
N SER A 485 -1.93 31.93 32.18
CA SER A 485 -1.39 31.38 30.93
C SER A 485 0.00 30.78 31.17
N LEU A 486 0.14 29.48 30.95
CA LEU A 486 1.35 28.70 31.22
C LEU A 486 1.96 28.24 29.90
N PRO A 487 3.14 28.77 29.52
CA PRO A 487 3.85 28.29 28.36
C PRO A 487 4.59 27.00 28.70
N LEU A 488 4.27 25.93 27.97
CA LEU A 488 4.86 24.60 28.11
C LEU A 488 5.61 24.21 26.86
N VAL A 489 6.66 23.42 27.00
CA VAL A 489 7.30 22.67 25.93
C VAL A 489 7.05 21.19 26.11
N ILE A 490 6.72 20.51 25.00
CA ILE A 490 6.54 19.07 24.93
C ILE A 490 7.63 18.53 24.01
N THR A 491 8.51 17.71 24.55
CA THR A 491 9.66 17.12 23.86
C THR A 491 9.66 15.60 24.04
N GLY A 492 10.73 14.93 23.60
CA GLY A 492 10.84 13.47 23.65
C GLY A 492 10.21 12.81 22.45
N THR A 493 9.47 11.71 22.65
CA THR A 493 8.78 11.00 21.58
C THR A 493 7.29 10.88 21.85
N ALA A 494 6.50 10.57 20.82
CA ALA A 494 5.06 10.34 20.97
C ALA A 494 4.74 9.20 21.96
N TYR A 495 5.67 8.25 22.15
CA TYR A 495 5.50 7.16 23.14
C TYR A 495 5.93 7.55 24.55
N ALA A 496 6.89 8.47 24.69
CA ALA A 496 7.44 8.91 25.97
C ALA A 496 7.63 10.43 25.93
N PRO A 497 6.54 11.22 26.01
CA PRO A 497 6.62 12.67 25.99
C PRO A 497 7.20 13.19 27.31
N SER A 498 7.96 14.29 27.23
CA SER A 498 8.51 15.04 28.35
C SER A 498 7.91 16.45 28.36
N TYR A 499 7.47 16.89 29.51
CA TYR A 499 6.81 18.18 29.71
C TYR A 499 7.70 19.12 30.51
N GLY A 500 7.83 20.37 30.07
CA GLY A 500 8.61 21.40 30.77
C GLY A 500 7.98 22.79 30.63
N LEU A 501 8.42 23.75 31.44
CA LEU A 501 8.06 25.16 31.24
C LEU A 501 8.94 25.78 30.14
N ASP A 502 8.33 26.55 29.26
CA ASP A 502 9.08 27.45 28.38
C ASP A 502 9.56 28.68 29.18
N MET A 503 10.73 28.55 29.78
CA MET A 503 11.33 29.63 30.57
C MET A 503 11.61 30.91 29.74
N LYS A 504 11.88 30.75 28.43
CA LYS A 504 12.09 31.91 27.54
C LYS A 504 10.78 32.64 27.26
N GLY A 505 9.69 31.89 27.02
CA GLY A 505 8.36 32.47 26.85
C GLY A 505 7.85 33.13 28.14
N LEU A 506 8.17 32.57 29.32
CA LEU A 506 7.77 33.13 30.61
C LEU A 506 8.51 34.44 30.92
N THR A 507 9.84 34.47 30.75
CA THR A 507 10.65 35.68 30.92
C THR A 507 10.27 36.78 29.93
N GLY A 508 10.02 36.43 28.68
CA GLY A 508 9.55 37.42 27.67
C GLY A 508 8.20 38.04 28.03
N LYS A 509 7.23 37.25 28.49
CA LYS A 509 5.92 37.77 28.93
C LYS A 509 6.02 38.63 30.19
N VAL A 510 6.85 38.27 31.16
CA VAL A 510 7.11 39.08 32.35
C VAL A 510 7.79 40.39 31.98
N GLN A 511 8.74 40.37 31.06
CA GLN A 511 9.44 41.54 30.57
C GLN A 511 8.51 42.49 29.80
N GLU A 512 7.63 41.98 28.94
CA GLU A 512 6.60 42.76 28.26
C GLU A 512 5.61 43.42 29.21
N GLN A 513 5.15 42.69 30.25
CA GLN A 513 4.29 43.27 31.29
C GLN A 513 4.98 44.32 32.13
N MET A 514 6.27 44.13 32.45
CA MET A 514 7.08 45.15 33.12
C MET A 514 7.20 46.40 32.23
N GLN A 515 7.49 46.23 30.95
CA GLN A 515 7.65 47.33 30.03
C GLN A 515 6.35 48.14 29.88
N LYS A 516 5.19 47.47 29.76
CA LYS A 516 3.87 48.14 29.75
C LYS A 516 3.57 48.90 31.04
N LYS A 517 3.86 48.29 32.20
CA LYS A 517 3.68 48.97 33.48
C LYS A 517 4.61 50.18 33.67
N VAL A 518 5.85 50.11 33.15
CA VAL A 518 6.78 51.22 33.14
C VAL A 518 6.27 52.33 32.19
N GLU A 519 5.77 51.97 31.01
CA GLU A 519 5.17 52.94 30.08
C GLU A 519 3.91 53.62 30.65
N GLU A 520 3.04 52.84 31.29
CA GLU A 520 1.87 53.39 32.00
C GLU A 520 2.24 54.35 33.14
N ALA A 521 3.28 53.93 33.91
CA ALA A 521 3.76 54.76 35.02
C ALA A 521 4.44 56.05 34.52
N VAL A 522 5.23 55.98 33.43
CA VAL A 522 5.85 57.13 32.80
C VAL A 522 4.76 58.01 32.10
N GLY A 523 3.79 57.38 31.45
CA GLY A 523 2.64 58.09 30.89
C GLY A 523 1.80 58.82 31.96
N GLY A 524 1.62 58.18 33.14
CA GLY A 524 0.97 58.79 34.30
C GLY A 524 1.74 59.98 34.90
N LEU A 525 3.08 59.90 34.92
CA LEU A 525 3.96 61.00 35.30
C LEU A 525 3.85 62.20 34.37
N LEU A 526 3.86 61.93 33.04
CA LEU A 526 3.75 62.96 32.01
C LEU A 526 2.39 63.67 32.02
N LYS A 527 1.35 62.97 32.51
CA LYS A 527 -0.02 63.52 32.64
C LYS A 527 -0.29 64.11 34.03
N GLY A 528 0.70 64.14 34.94
CA GLY A 528 0.57 64.71 36.30
C GLY A 528 -0.37 63.95 37.25
N THR A 529 -0.71 62.71 36.93
CA THR A 529 -1.68 61.88 37.68
C THR A 529 -1.03 60.95 38.69
N THR A 530 0.31 60.78 38.71
CA THR A 530 1.04 59.86 39.62
C THR A 530 2.16 60.62 40.32
N LYS A 531 2.25 60.54 41.66
CA LYS A 531 3.32 61.16 42.43
C LYS A 531 4.61 60.31 42.39
N PRO A 532 5.82 60.92 42.40
CA PRO A 532 7.09 60.18 42.34
C PRO A 532 7.33 59.20 43.51
N GLU A 533 6.67 59.41 44.64
CA GLU A 533 6.77 58.55 45.85
C GLU A 533 6.00 57.23 45.65
N ASP A 534 4.87 57.25 44.94
CA ASP A 534 4.04 56.07 44.61
C ASP A 534 4.78 55.11 43.67
N LEU A 535 5.62 55.66 42.78
CA LEU A 535 6.47 54.87 41.88
C LEU A 535 7.62 54.17 42.58
N LYS A 536 8.23 54.78 43.56
CA LYS A 536 9.25 54.13 44.40
C LYS A 536 8.67 52.98 45.21
N GLN A 537 7.44 53.14 45.68
CA GLN A 537 6.73 52.10 46.43
C GLN A 537 6.36 50.93 45.48
N GLN A 538 5.76 51.23 44.33
CA GLN A 538 5.43 50.22 43.31
C GLN A 538 6.66 49.47 42.78
N GLY A 539 7.80 50.17 42.58
CA GLY A 539 9.07 49.55 42.16
C GLY A 539 9.62 48.60 43.23
N ARG A 540 9.53 48.98 44.53
CA ARG A 540 9.95 48.11 45.65
C ARG A 540 9.04 46.89 45.81
N ASP A 541 7.73 47.04 45.61
CA ASP A 541 6.77 45.94 45.69
C ASP A 541 6.91 44.96 44.52
N LEU A 542 7.22 45.46 43.32
CA LEU A 542 7.61 44.63 42.19
C LEU A 542 8.91 43.85 42.39
N LEU A 543 9.94 44.51 42.94
CA LEU A 543 11.22 43.85 43.27
C LEU A 543 11.09 42.84 44.40
N LYS A 544 10.29 43.10 45.42
CA LYS A 544 9.97 42.14 46.49
C LYS A 544 9.19 40.95 45.96
N GLY A 545 8.23 41.16 45.07
CA GLY A 545 7.47 40.08 44.42
C GLY A 545 8.33 39.17 43.53
N LEU A 546 9.36 39.71 42.87
CA LEU A 546 10.29 38.99 42.02
C LEU A 546 11.38 38.22 42.76
N LEU A 547 11.84 38.75 43.92
CA LEU A 547 12.97 38.19 44.66
C LEU A 547 12.53 37.26 45.79
N GLY A 548 11.23 37.07 46.03
CA GLY A 548 10.72 36.07 46.97
C GLY A 548 11.13 36.31 48.43
N ARG A 549 11.31 37.56 48.80
CA ARG A 549 11.54 37.96 50.21
C ARG A 549 10.52 38.98 50.66
#